data_4f82c6d18bf09c4b63e49bfa91a40b1a
#
_entry.id   4f82c6d18bf09c4b63e49bfa91a40b1a
#
_cell.length_a   1.000
_cell.length_b   1.000
_cell.length_c   1.000
_cell.angle_alpha   90.00
_cell.angle_beta   90.00
_cell.angle_gamma   90.00
#
_symmetry.space_group_name_H-M   'P 1'
#
loop_
_entity.id
_entity.type
_entity.pdbx_description
1 polymer ?
#
loop_
_entity_poly.entity_id
_entity_poly.type
_entity_poly.pdbx_seq_one_letter_code
_entity_poly.pdbx_strand_id
1 'polypeptide(L)'
;MLSDNEAIATVAVKDLKTAAEFYEGKLGLKEASREGEGLIGYRCGNSVLNVYRSEYAGTNKANAVTWAVGDDMEGVVRALQAKGVVFEHYDMPGMKLEGDIHIGGDMEVAWFKDPDGNILNIVSRKGQ
;
A
#
# COMPACT_ATOMS: atom_id res chain seq x y z
N MET A 1 -25.20 -9.74 8.27
CA MET A 1 -24.15 -10.56 7.66
C MET A 1 -22.90 -9.73 7.43
N LEU A 2 -22.05 -10.13 6.52
CA LEU A 2 -20.75 -9.45 6.34
C LEU A 2 -20.86 -8.03 5.81
N SER A 3 -21.92 -7.69 5.08
CA SER A 3 -22.12 -6.33 4.57
C SER A 3 -22.31 -5.29 5.68
N ASP A 4 -22.61 -5.73 6.89
CA ASP A 4 -22.78 -4.84 8.03
C ASP A 4 -21.49 -4.71 8.85
N ASN A 5 -20.43 -5.35 8.44
CA ASN A 5 -19.16 -5.39 9.16
C ASN A 5 -18.03 -4.81 8.31
N GLU A 6 -17.13 -4.08 8.94
CA GLU A 6 -16.00 -3.51 8.23
C GLU A 6 -15.01 -4.60 7.83
N ALA A 7 -14.51 -4.52 6.60
CA ALA A 7 -13.45 -5.40 6.15
C ALA A 7 -12.11 -4.79 6.55
N ILE A 8 -11.21 -5.63 7.07
CA ILE A 8 -9.88 -5.19 7.48
C ILE A 8 -8.88 -5.80 6.51
N ALA A 9 -8.13 -4.96 5.80
CA ALA A 9 -7.06 -5.43 4.94
C ALA A 9 -5.98 -6.08 5.80
N THR A 10 -5.45 -7.22 5.35
CA THR A 10 -4.48 -7.98 6.13
C THR A 10 -3.33 -8.41 5.24
N VAL A 11 -2.12 -8.01 5.60
CA VAL A 11 -0.92 -8.25 4.81
C VAL A 11 0.05 -9.12 5.59
N ALA A 12 0.59 -10.13 4.94
CA ALA A 12 1.55 -11.05 5.56
C ALA A 12 2.97 -10.55 5.36
N VAL A 13 3.76 -10.56 6.42
CA VAL A 13 5.18 -10.18 6.38
C VAL A 13 5.99 -11.24 7.13
N LYS A 14 7.27 -11.36 6.80
CA LYS A 14 8.12 -12.35 7.46
C LYS A 14 8.64 -11.87 8.80
N ASP A 15 8.92 -10.56 8.92
CA ASP A 15 9.49 -9.97 10.12
C ASP A 15 8.80 -8.65 10.42
N LEU A 16 8.16 -8.55 11.59
CA LEU A 16 7.42 -7.35 11.96
C LEU A 16 8.33 -6.14 12.18
N LYS A 17 9.57 -6.34 12.61
CA LYS A 17 10.50 -5.22 12.79
C LYS A 17 10.84 -4.57 11.45
N THR A 18 11.19 -5.37 10.45
CA THR A 18 11.47 -4.89 9.10
C THR A 18 10.23 -4.24 8.49
N ALA A 19 9.06 -4.87 8.70
CA ALA A 19 7.80 -4.32 8.21
C ALA A 19 7.52 -2.96 8.86
N ALA A 20 7.75 -2.81 10.16
CA ALA A 20 7.53 -1.54 10.85
C ALA A 20 8.43 -0.42 10.28
N GLU A 21 9.68 -0.72 9.97
CA GLU A 21 10.56 0.26 9.35
C GLU A 21 10.01 0.77 8.02
N PHE A 22 9.32 -0.10 7.29
CA PHE A 22 8.71 0.26 6.02
C PHE A 22 7.35 0.95 6.22
N TYR A 23 6.41 0.31 6.91
CA TYR A 23 5.04 0.83 7.02
C TYR A 23 4.97 2.09 7.90
N GLU A 24 5.76 2.17 8.95
CA GLU A 24 5.82 3.37 9.78
C GLU A 24 6.84 4.37 9.25
N GLY A 25 8.05 3.91 8.95
CA GLY A 25 9.15 4.80 8.60
C GLY A 25 9.02 5.39 7.21
N LYS A 26 8.65 4.59 6.21
CA LYS A 26 8.56 5.06 4.83
C LYS A 26 7.15 5.48 4.45
N LEU A 27 6.13 4.70 4.83
CA LEU A 27 4.75 5.04 4.47
C LEU A 27 4.08 5.98 5.46
N GLY A 28 4.64 6.14 6.64
CA GLY A 28 4.11 7.08 7.63
C GLY A 28 2.84 6.62 8.33
N LEU A 29 2.55 5.32 8.31
CA LEU A 29 1.38 4.79 9.01
C LEU A 29 1.62 4.81 10.52
N LYS A 30 0.55 4.92 11.28
CA LYS A 30 0.62 4.98 12.74
C LYS A 30 0.04 3.73 13.35
N GLU A 31 0.78 3.15 14.29
CA GLU A 31 0.31 1.96 15.01
C GLU A 31 -0.95 2.30 15.81
N ALA A 32 -2.02 1.52 15.59
CA ALA A 32 -3.27 1.65 16.34
C ALA A 32 -3.41 0.55 17.38
N SER A 33 -2.84 -0.62 17.11
CA SER A 33 -2.92 -1.77 18.00
C SER A 33 -1.78 -2.74 17.73
N ARG A 34 -1.54 -3.62 18.69
CA ARG A 34 -0.49 -4.62 18.55
C ARG A 34 -0.90 -5.86 19.37
N GLU A 35 -0.77 -7.03 18.78
CA GLU A 35 -1.02 -8.28 19.47
C GLU A 35 0.28 -9.09 19.54
N GLY A 36 0.98 -8.98 20.67
CA GLY A 36 2.24 -9.67 20.89
C GLY A 36 3.26 -9.34 19.81
N GLU A 37 3.93 -10.37 19.33
CA GLU A 37 4.92 -10.22 18.25
C GLU A 37 4.40 -10.75 16.92
N GLY A 38 3.09 -10.94 16.80
CA GLY A 38 2.49 -11.54 15.63
C GLY A 38 1.71 -10.61 14.73
N LEU A 39 1.26 -9.45 15.23
CA LEU A 39 0.38 -8.58 14.47
C LEU A 39 0.50 -7.13 14.93
N ILE A 40 0.52 -6.21 13.95
CA ILE A 40 0.41 -4.79 14.18
C ILE A 40 -0.76 -4.26 13.35
N GLY A 41 -1.67 -3.53 13.98
CA GLY A 41 -2.75 -2.84 13.28
C GLY A 41 -2.34 -1.38 13.04
N TYR A 42 -2.36 -0.96 11.79
CA TYR A 42 -2.00 0.40 11.41
C TYR A 42 -3.22 1.19 11.01
N ARG A 43 -3.28 2.44 11.43
CA ARG A 43 -4.37 3.34 11.04
C ARG A 43 -4.12 3.89 9.64
N CYS A 44 -5.13 3.78 8.79
CA CYS A 44 -5.14 4.32 7.43
C CYS A 44 -6.46 5.06 7.24
N GLY A 45 -6.44 6.38 7.40
CA GLY A 45 -7.70 7.15 7.37
C GLY A 45 -8.66 6.64 8.44
N ASN A 46 -9.84 6.22 8.02
CA ASN A 46 -10.85 5.66 8.91
C ASN A 46 -10.82 4.12 8.94
N SER A 47 -9.81 3.52 8.33
CA SER A 47 -9.67 2.07 8.30
C SER A 47 -8.41 1.62 9.02
N VAL A 48 -8.25 0.32 9.13
CA VAL A 48 -7.09 -0.30 9.76
C VAL A 48 -6.49 -1.30 8.78
N LEU A 49 -5.17 -1.31 8.69
CA LEU A 49 -4.42 -2.30 7.95
C LEU A 49 -3.72 -3.20 8.95
N ASN A 50 -4.03 -4.48 8.94
CA ASN A 50 -3.32 -5.46 9.77
C ASN A 50 -2.10 -5.98 9.03
N VAL A 51 -0.95 -5.93 9.70
CA VAL A 51 0.30 -6.51 9.20
C VAL A 51 0.66 -7.63 10.16
N TYR A 52 0.72 -8.86 9.66
CA TYR A 52 0.94 -10.01 10.54
C TYR A 52 2.07 -10.90 10.03
N ARG A 53 2.71 -11.60 10.96
CA ARG A 53 3.83 -12.47 10.63
C ARG A 53 3.33 -13.78 10.05
N SER A 54 3.87 -14.17 8.88
CA SER A 54 3.54 -15.43 8.23
C SER A 54 4.69 -15.87 7.35
N GLU A 55 4.95 -17.17 7.33
CA GLU A 55 5.95 -17.73 6.42
C GLU A 55 5.50 -17.70 4.96
N TYR A 56 4.22 -17.43 4.69
CA TYR A 56 3.69 -17.30 3.34
C TYR A 56 3.77 -15.87 2.80
N ALA A 57 4.46 -14.97 3.49
CA ALA A 57 4.62 -13.59 3.03
C ALA A 57 5.27 -13.52 1.67
N GLY A 58 4.79 -12.61 0.83
CA GLY A 58 5.39 -12.37 -0.48
C GLY A 58 5.07 -13.39 -1.56
N THR A 59 4.16 -14.32 -1.29
CA THR A 59 3.77 -15.33 -2.28
C THR A 59 2.66 -14.86 -3.22
N ASN A 60 1.94 -13.81 -2.86
CA ASN A 60 0.89 -13.25 -3.70
C ASN A 60 1.50 -12.38 -4.79
N LYS A 61 1.02 -12.55 -6.02
CA LYS A 61 1.50 -11.79 -7.19
C LYS A 61 0.49 -10.75 -7.66
N ALA A 62 -0.54 -10.49 -6.87
CA ALA A 62 -1.55 -9.48 -7.18
C ALA A 62 -1.52 -8.37 -6.13
N ASN A 63 -2.31 -7.31 -6.36
CA ASN A 63 -2.37 -6.20 -5.41
C ASN A 63 -2.86 -6.67 -4.05
N ALA A 64 -2.16 -6.28 -3.00
CA ALA A 64 -2.54 -6.61 -1.63
C ALA A 64 -3.29 -5.47 -0.95
N VAL A 65 -2.87 -4.23 -1.19
CA VAL A 65 -3.50 -3.04 -0.58
C VAL A 65 -3.54 -1.91 -1.60
N THR A 66 -4.64 -1.19 -1.60
CA THR A 66 -4.80 0.02 -2.42
C THR A 66 -5.17 1.19 -1.51
N TRP A 67 -4.43 2.28 -1.61
CA TRP A 67 -4.80 3.54 -0.96
C TRP A 67 -5.36 4.50 -2.01
N ALA A 68 -6.53 5.07 -1.74
CA ALA A 68 -7.11 6.11 -2.58
C ALA A 68 -6.59 7.46 -2.04
N VAL A 69 -5.84 8.18 -2.88
CA VAL A 69 -5.12 9.38 -2.43
C VAL A 69 -5.76 10.69 -2.90
N GLY A 70 -6.99 10.63 -3.37
CA GLY A 70 -7.69 11.83 -3.82
C GLY A 70 -7.07 12.38 -5.10
N ASP A 71 -6.82 13.69 -5.14
CA ASP A 71 -6.29 14.35 -6.32
C ASP A 71 -4.82 14.76 -6.20
N ASP A 72 -4.11 14.27 -5.16
CA ASP A 72 -2.71 14.62 -4.92
C ASP A 72 -1.77 13.44 -5.21
N MET A 73 -1.95 12.79 -6.35
CA MET A 73 -1.10 11.66 -6.72
C MET A 73 0.38 12.05 -6.79
N GLU A 74 0.70 13.14 -7.45
CA GLU A 74 2.10 13.57 -7.59
C GLU A 74 2.76 13.86 -6.24
N GLY A 75 2.05 14.52 -5.34
CA GLY A 75 2.57 14.84 -4.02
C GLY A 75 2.86 13.60 -3.20
N VAL A 76 1.95 12.62 -3.24
CA VAL A 76 2.14 11.36 -2.52
C VAL A 76 3.31 10.57 -3.11
N VAL A 77 3.42 10.49 -4.44
CA VAL A 77 4.53 9.80 -5.10
C VAL A 77 5.86 10.43 -4.70
N ARG A 78 5.95 11.76 -4.73
CA ARG A 78 7.19 12.45 -4.35
C ARG A 78 7.55 12.23 -2.88
N ALA A 79 6.56 12.24 -2.00
CA ALA A 79 6.80 12.01 -0.58
C ALA A 79 7.33 10.60 -0.34
N LEU A 80 6.78 9.61 -1.03
CA LEU A 80 7.25 8.23 -0.90
C LEU A 80 8.64 8.06 -1.51
N GLN A 81 8.91 8.68 -2.67
CA GLN A 81 10.26 8.67 -3.26
C GLN A 81 11.28 9.26 -2.31
N ALA A 82 10.94 10.34 -1.63
CA ALA A 82 11.83 10.98 -0.66
C ALA A 82 12.16 10.07 0.53
N LYS A 83 11.29 9.10 0.81
CA LYS A 83 11.53 8.11 1.86
C LYS A 83 12.20 6.85 1.32
N GLY A 84 12.59 6.83 0.06
CA GLY A 84 13.31 5.70 -0.54
C GLY A 84 12.42 4.63 -1.14
N VAL A 85 11.14 4.87 -1.30
CA VAL A 85 10.25 3.92 -1.99
C VAL A 85 10.57 3.95 -3.49
N VAL A 86 10.77 2.76 -4.07
CA VAL A 86 11.02 2.59 -5.50
C VAL A 86 9.74 2.08 -6.15
N PHE A 87 9.27 2.81 -7.16
CA PHE A 87 8.04 2.44 -7.85
C PHE A 87 8.28 1.45 -8.98
N GLU A 88 7.32 0.53 -9.15
CA GLU A 88 7.35 -0.48 -10.19
C GLU A 88 6.64 0.04 -11.44
N HIS A 89 7.08 -0.39 -12.61
CA HIS A 89 6.45 -0.03 -13.87
C HIS A 89 5.89 -1.30 -14.52
N TYR A 90 4.62 -1.26 -14.88
CA TYR A 90 3.96 -2.37 -15.55
C TYR A 90 3.42 -1.92 -16.89
N ASP A 91 3.50 -2.79 -17.89
CA ASP A 91 2.94 -2.52 -19.20
C ASP A 91 1.46 -2.87 -19.17
N MET A 92 0.64 -1.84 -18.93
CA MET A 92 -0.81 -1.99 -18.77
C MET A 92 -1.52 -1.48 -20.02
N PRO A 93 -2.35 -2.32 -20.68
CA PRO A 93 -3.12 -1.89 -21.85
C PRO A 93 -3.98 -0.67 -21.54
N GLY A 94 -3.92 0.33 -22.43
CA GLY A 94 -4.70 1.55 -22.26
C GLY A 94 -4.11 2.55 -21.29
N MET A 95 -2.94 2.27 -20.71
CA MET A 95 -2.28 3.18 -19.78
C MET A 95 -0.96 3.69 -20.32
N LYS A 96 -0.70 4.95 -20.05
CA LYS A 96 0.53 5.64 -20.44
C LYS A 96 1.34 5.92 -19.17
N LEU A 97 2.63 5.67 -19.22
CA LEU A 97 3.51 5.92 -18.06
C LEU A 97 4.09 7.33 -18.14
N GLU A 98 3.91 8.10 -17.08
CA GLU A 98 4.55 9.41 -16.92
C GLU A 98 5.29 9.41 -15.57
N GLY A 99 6.64 9.38 -15.62
CA GLY A 99 7.44 9.17 -14.43
C GLY A 99 7.11 7.81 -13.83
N ASP A 100 6.64 7.79 -12.59
CA ASP A 100 6.23 6.56 -11.92
C ASP A 100 4.71 6.36 -11.92
N ILE A 101 3.96 7.25 -12.59
CA ILE A 101 2.51 7.23 -12.56
C ILE A 101 1.97 6.67 -13.88
N HIS A 102 1.13 5.65 -13.77
CA HIS A 102 0.42 5.07 -14.91
C HIS A 102 -0.90 5.80 -15.07
N ILE A 103 -1.16 6.35 -16.25
CA ILE A 103 -2.33 7.17 -16.53
C ILE A 103 -3.20 6.51 -17.59
N GLY A 104 -4.47 6.27 -17.25
CA GLY A 104 -5.44 5.72 -18.17
C GLY A 104 -6.79 6.41 -17.98
N GLY A 105 -7.24 7.17 -18.98
CA GLY A 105 -8.47 7.93 -18.86
C GLY A 105 -8.39 8.94 -17.73
N ASP A 106 -9.31 8.83 -16.76
CA ASP A 106 -9.34 9.71 -15.60
C ASP A 106 -8.63 9.08 -14.38
N MET A 107 -8.01 7.91 -14.55
CA MET A 107 -7.40 7.16 -13.48
C MET A 107 -5.88 7.25 -13.50
N GLU A 108 -5.30 7.42 -12.32
CA GLU A 108 -3.86 7.40 -12.13
C GLU A 108 -3.52 6.33 -11.10
N VAL A 109 -2.49 5.52 -11.36
CA VAL A 109 -2.07 4.43 -10.48
C VAL A 109 -0.55 4.39 -10.40
N ALA A 110 -0.02 4.14 -9.20
CA ALA A 110 1.39 3.90 -9.00
C ALA A 110 1.56 2.67 -8.11
N TRP A 111 2.48 1.78 -8.47
CA TRP A 111 2.73 0.53 -7.75
C TRP A 111 4.09 0.54 -7.09
N PHE A 112 4.16 -0.09 -5.92
CA PHE A 112 5.43 -0.32 -5.23
C PHE A 112 5.31 -1.59 -4.40
N LYS A 113 6.42 -2.05 -3.85
CA LYS A 113 6.44 -3.28 -3.06
C LYS A 113 6.93 -3.02 -1.65
N ASP A 114 6.42 -3.80 -0.70
CA ASP A 114 6.97 -3.81 0.64
C ASP A 114 8.24 -4.70 0.66
N PRO A 115 8.95 -4.80 1.80
CA PRO A 115 10.19 -5.59 1.87
C PRO A 115 10.02 -7.07 1.54
N ASP A 116 8.83 -7.62 1.70
CA ASP A 116 8.56 -9.03 1.39
C ASP A 116 8.10 -9.24 -0.05
N GLY A 117 7.94 -8.17 -0.81
CA GLY A 117 7.47 -8.25 -2.19
C GLY A 117 5.97 -8.19 -2.33
N ASN A 118 5.23 -7.86 -1.26
CA ASN A 118 3.81 -7.61 -1.36
C ASN A 118 3.57 -6.40 -2.27
N ILE A 119 2.64 -6.54 -3.22
CA ILE A 119 2.37 -5.48 -4.20
C ILE A 119 1.33 -4.53 -3.65
N LEU A 120 1.73 -3.27 -3.53
CA LEU A 120 0.91 -2.20 -2.98
C LEU A 120 0.71 -1.15 -4.07
N ASN A 121 -0.43 -0.45 -4.02
CA ASN A 121 -0.62 0.63 -4.98
C ASN A 121 -1.39 1.79 -4.38
N ILE A 122 -1.21 2.94 -5.02
CA ILE A 122 -1.99 4.13 -4.73
C ILE A 122 -2.74 4.51 -6.00
N VAL A 123 -3.98 4.96 -5.83
CA VAL A 123 -4.83 5.29 -6.97
C VAL A 123 -5.46 6.68 -6.75
N SER A 124 -5.70 7.34 -7.86
CA SER A 124 -6.41 8.61 -7.89
C SER A 124 -7.32 8.60 -9.11
N ARG A 125 -8.48 9.23 -8.97
CA ARG A 125 -9.39 9.41 -10.09
C ARG A 125 -9.72 10.88 -10.18
N LYS A 126 -9.48 11.48 -11.35
CA LYS A 126 -9.73 12.91 -11.55
C LYS A 126 -11.19 13.23 -11.30
N GLY A 127 -11.44 14.33 -10.59
CA GLY A 127 -12.78 14.76 -10.25
C GLY A 127 -13.35 14.15 -8.97
N GLN A 128 -12.54 13.46 -8.20
CA GLN A 128 -12.96 12.91 -6.91
C GLN A 128 -12.14 13.48 -5.75
#